data_199980262e258e015209fb3ed17ed324
#
_entry.id   199980262e258e015209fb3ed17ed324
#
_cell.length_a   1.000
_cell.length_b   1.000
_cell.length_c   1.000
_cell.angle_alpha   90.00
_cell.angle_beta   90.00
_cell.angle_gamma   90.00
#
_symmetry.space_group_name_H-M   'P 1'
#
loop_
_entity.id
_entity.type
_entity.pdbx_description
1 polymer ?
#
loop_
_entity_poly.entity_id
_entity_poly.type
_entity_poly.pdbx_seq_one_letter_code
_entity_poly.pdbx_strand_id
1 'polypeptide(L)'
;MTHMSVEMDPLIESLYYWSDIIGVLLMGMIGGTMARQRGYDIVGFFFIAMFSSLGGGMIRDVLINRGTVAAMSQPEYLYLAFTGAIIARFVYFKGKTWDYVQSHGDAVVSALWASTGALKAIAYGLPFIPCIMMGVFTATGGSMIRDIAMGREPAVFGDNTPTVIPAVACALVVLGADATGFLAYGVILGPIVSFVLTMLGIWVGWRIPARQEWAPVNDTAAYVMVMARKAENKGRAVGRRLEPTKLRAWRHNQMEKALQRRIEREVRAGKRRADATIDASEFLDSFNEEVAEMSAEMAAASSNAHSDFGVDLSGDSYDAQNSEGPSPRELLDRILADEKLTDELVEKLMHRYENRDN
;
A
#
# COMPACT_ATOMS: atom_id res chain seq x y z
N MET A 1 7.59 -21.46 40.47
CA MET A 1 8.03 -20.78 39.24
C MET A 1 8.70 -19.50 39.66
N THR A 2 10.01 -19.49 39.71
CA THR A 2 10.85 -18.41 40.22
C THR A 2 10.71 -17.22 39.31
N HIS A 3 10.13 -16.13 39.82
CA HIS A 3 10.31 -14.78 39.24
C HIS A 3 11.82 -14.50 39.28
N MET A 4 12.51 -14.74 38.16
CA MET A 4 13.78 -14.07 37.91
C MET A 4 13.41 -12.61 37.59
N SER A 5 13.30 -11.80 38.64
CA SER A 5 13.49 -10.36 38.53
C SER A 5 14.95 -10.18 38.14
N VAL A 6 15.20 -9.91 36.85
CA VAL A 6 16.49 -9.36 36.44
C VAL A 6 16.60 -8.05 37.23
N GLU A 7 17.52 -7.99 38.22
CA GLU A 7 17.86 -6.72 38.86
C GLU A 7 18.44 -5.80 37.79
N MET A 8 17.60 -4.96 37.22
CA MET A 8 18.03 -3.92 36.30
C MET A 8 18.77 -2.85 37.12
N ASP A 9 19.84 -2.31 36.55
CA ASP A 9 20.53 -1.15 37.08
C ASP A 9 19.50 -0.04 37.38
N PRO A 10 19.49 0.56 38.56
CA PRO A 10 18.54 1.62 38.94
C PRO A 10 18.48 2.78 37.94
N LEU A 11 19.57 3.06 37.25
CA LEU A 11 19.61 4.08 36.20
C LEU A 11 18.79 3.65 34.98
N ILE A 12 18.90 2.38 34.59
CA ILE A 12 18.14 1.83 33.46
C ILE A 12 16.64 1.83 33.78
N GLU A 13 16.27 1.42 34.98
CA GLU A 13 14.88 1.43 35.47
C GLU A 13 14.30 2.85 35.48
N SER A 14 15.06 3.82 35.97
CA SER A 14 14.66 5.23 35.94
C SER A 14 14.51 5.78 34.53
N LEU A 15 15.43 5.49 33.61
CA LEU A 15 15.35 5.88 32.21
C LEU A 15 14.13 5.26 31.52
N TYR A 16 13.86 3.99 31.77
CA TYR A 16 12.68 3.29 31.29
C TYR A 16 11.41 3.99 31.74
N TYR A 17 11.26 4.21 33.05
CA TYR A 17 10.08 4.81 33.67
C TYR A 17 9.79 6.22 33.09
N TRP A 18 10.80 7.10 33.10
CA TRP A 18 10.62 8.46 32.57
C TRP A 18 10.35 8.50 31.07
N SER A 19 10.99 7.64 30.29
CA SER A 19 10.74 7.55 28.86
C SER A 19 9.31 7.11 28.57
N ASP A 20 8.79 6.14 29.32
CA ASP A 20 7.44 5.61 29.13
C ASP A 20 6.38 6.66 29.54
N ILE A 21 6.55 7.31 30.71
CA ILE A 21 5.65 8.35 31.23
C ILE A 21 5.58 9.57 30.30
N ILE A 22 6.72 10.10 29.87
CA ILE A 22 6.78 11.24 28.96
C ILE A 22 6.08 10.88 27.64
N GLY A 23 6.33 9.65 27.14
CA GLY A 23 5.68 9.14 25.93
C GLY A 23 4.15 9.11 26.06
N VAL A 24 3.63 8.57 27.17
CA VAL A 24 2.18 8.49 27.42
C VAL A 24 1.54 9.88 27.46
N LEU A 25 2.15 10.83 28.18
CA LEU A 25 1.63 12.20 28.27
C LEU A 25 1.61 12.88 26.89
N LEU A 26 2.72 12.85 26.16
CA LEU A 26 2.82 13.46 24.83
C LEU A 26 1.86 12.84 23.83
N MET A 27 1.75 11.51 23.80
CA MET A 27 0.82 10.84 22.90
C MET A 27 -0.64 11.07 23.26
N GLY A 28 -0.97 11.24 24.56
CA GLY A 28 -2.29 11.67 25.00
C GLY A 28 -2.64 13.05 24.47
N MET A 29 -1.69 13.99 24.50
CA MET A 29 -1.86 15.32 23.91
C MET A 29 -2.02 15.29 22.40
N ILE A 30 -1.20 14.53 21.70
CA ILE A 30 -1.27 14.40 20.24
C ILE A 30 -2.59 13.76 19.82
N GLY A 31 -2.94 12.62 20.43
CA GLY A 31 -4.20 11.92 20.14
C GLY A 31 -5.43 12.78 20.42
N GLY A 32 -5.46 13.49 21.57
CA GLY A 32 -6.53 14.41 21.91
C GLY A 32 -6.65 15.57 20.92
N THR A 33 -5.55 16.17 20.49
CA THR A 33 -5.58 17.25 19.50
C THR A 33 -6.09 16.77 18.15
N MET A 34 -5.68 15.59 17.71
CA MET A 34 -6.15 14.98 16.46
C MET A 34 -7.65 14.64 16.50
N ALA A 35 -8.14 14.10 17.63
CA ALA A 35 -9.55 13.84 17.84
C ALA A 35 -10.37 15.12 17.79
N ARG A 36 -9.89 16.21 18.39
CA ARG A 36 -10.50 17.52 18.35
C ARG A 36 -10.57 18.10 16.93
N GLN A 37 -9.53 17.92 16.14
CA GLN A 37 -9.51 18.38 14.74
C GLN A 37 -10.56 17.65 13.88
N ARG A 38 -10.88 16.40 14.22
CA ARG A 38 -11.91 15.60 13.56
C ARG A 38 -13.32 15.88 14.05
N GLY A 39 -13.49 16.74 15.07
CA GLY A 39 -14.78 17.09 15.61
C GLY A 39 -15.46 15.97 16.40
N TYR A 40 -14.69 15.03 16.96
CA TYR A 40 -15.26 13.99 17.83
C TYR A 40 -15.87 14.61 19.09
N ASP A 41 -16.92 13.96 19.59
CA ASP A 41 -17.53 14.27 20.87
C ASP A 41 -16.53 14.03 22.03
N ILE A 42 -16.95 14.38 23.25
CA ILE A 42 -16.06 14.29 24.41
C ILE A 42 -15.63 12.85 24.69
N VAL A 43 -16.51 11.88 24.43
CA VAL A 43 -16.24 10.47 24.65
C VAL A 43 -15.20 9.97 23.62
N GLY A 44 -15.45 10.17 22.34
CA GLY A 44 -14.52 9.83 21.26
C GLY A 44 -13.16 10.51 21.42
N PHE A 45 -13.15 11.78 21.87
CA PHE A 45 -11.94 12.52 22.16
C PHE A 45 -11.07 11.81 23.23
N PHE A 46 -11.64 11.39 24.35
CA PHE A 46 -10.90 10.69 25.38
C PHE A 46 -10.46 9.30 24.94
N PHE A 47 -11.30 8.54 24.22
CA PHE A 47 -10.92 7.23 23.71
C PHE A 47 -9.75 7.30 22.73
N ILE A 48 -9.76 8.26 21.79
CA ILE A 48 -8.65 8.43 20.84
C ILE A 48 -7.35 8.83 21.56
N ALA A 49 -7.42 9.72 22.54
CA ALA A 49 -6.27 10.09 23.34
C ALA A 49 -5.71 8.88 24.10
N MET A 50 -6.57 8.06 24.72
CA MET A 50 -6.22 6.86 25.44
C MET A 50 -5.60 5.79 24.53
N PHE A 51 -6.20 5.51 23.36
CA PHE A 51 -5.63 4.56 22.40
C PHE A 51 -4.29 5.01 21.87
N SER A 52 -4.12 6.32 21.60
CA SER A 52 -2.86 6.88 21.17
C SER A 52 -1.77 6.71 22.21
N SER A 53 -2.08 6.98 23.48
CA SER A 53 -1.09 7.00 24.57
C SER A 53 -0.78 5.62 25.16
N LEU A 54 -1.73 4.71 25.21
CA LEU A 54 -1.56 3.40 25.85
C LEU A 54 -1.41 2.25 24.87
N GLY A 55 -1.86 2.41 23.63
CA GLY A 55 -1.97 1.33 22.66
C GLY A 55 -0.66 0.60 22.38
N GLY A 56 0.45 1.32 22.21
CA GLY A 56 1.76 0.71 21.97
C GLY A 56 2.25 -0.13 23.14
N GLY A 57 2.15 0.40 24.37
CA GLY A 57 2.48 -0.31 25.60
C GLY A 57 1.58 -1.53 25.84
N MET A 58 0.28 -1.40 25.51
CA MET A 58 -0.67 -2.53 25.63
C MET A 58 -0.31 -3.66 24.67
N ILE A 59 -0.03 -3.36 23.39
CA ILE A 59 0.42 -4.37 22.42
C ILE A 59 1.69 -5.06 22.93
N ARG A 60 2.69 -4.30 23.37
CA ARG A 60 3.94 -4.82 23.93
C ARG A 60 3.67 -5.80 25.06
N ASP A 61 2.90 -5.37 26.05
CA ASP A 61 2.68 -6.14 27.27
C ASP A 61 1.86 -7.41 27.00
N VAL A 62 0.86 -7.34 26.13
CA VAL A 62 0.08 -8.51 25.69
C VAL A 62 0.96 -9.52 24.95
N LEU A 63 1.84 -9.08 24.05
CA LEU A 63 2.71 -9.97 23.29
C LEU A 63 3.81 -10.61 24.15
N ILE A 64 4.37 -9.88 25.11
CA ILE A 64 5.32 -10.42 26.07
C ILE A 64 4.62 -11.43 27.01
N ASN A 65 3.35 -11.22 27.33
CA ASN A 65 2.51 -12.11 28.14
C ASN A 65 3.18 -12.55 29.48
N ARG A 66 3.74 -11.60 30.20
CA ARG A 66 4.45 -11.83 31.48
C ARG A 66 3.84 -11.03 32.62
N GLY A 67 2.53 -10.98 32.70
CA GLY A 67 1.79 -10.29 33.75
C GLY A 67 0.69 -9.40 33.21
N THR A 68 0.08 -8.60 34.08
CA THR A 68 -0.96 -7.65 33.71
C THR A 68 -0.36 -6.49 32.91
N VAL A 69 -1.10 -6.01 31.92
CA VAL A 69 -0.72 -4.83 31.14
C VAL A 69 -0.45 -3.65 32.08
N ALA A 70 0.66 -2.92 31.89
CA ALA A 70 1.06 -1.81 32.75
C ALA A 70 -0.05 -0.77 32.93
N ALA A 71 -0.76 -0.45 31.84
CA ALA A 71 -1.91 0.46 31.87
C ALA A 71 -3.04 0.04 32.83
N MET A 72 -3.14 -1.25 33.17
CA MET A 72 -4.16 -1.78 34.08
C MET A 72 -3.61 -2.02 35.49
N SER A 73 -2.30 -2.20 35.66
CA SER A 73 -1.66 -2.45 36.94
C SER A 73 -1.12 -1.19 37.61
N GLN A 74 -0.85 -0.16 36.86
CA GLN A 74 -0.26 1.10 37.32
C GLN A 74 -1.19 2.28 36.90
N PRO A 75 -2.00 2.80 37.86
CA PRO A 75 -2.99 3.83 37.55
C PRO A 75 -2.38 5.15 37.03
N GLU A 76 -1.09 5.39 37.26
CA GLU A 76 -0.36 6.55 36.73
C GLU A 76 -0.46 6.69 35.22
N TYR A 77 -0.43 5.59 34.48
CA TYR A 77 -0.54 5.58 33.02
C TYR A 77 -1.89 6.16 32.57
N LEU A 78 -2.97 5.76 33.23
CA LEU A 78 -4.31 6.28 32.95
C LEU A 78 -4.41 7.78 33.30
N TYR A 79 -3.91 8.16 34.48
CA TYR A 79 -3.91 9.58 34.87
C TYR A 79 -3.14 10.45 33.90
N LEU A 80 -1.99 9.99 33.42
CA LEU A 80 -1.17 10.72 32.44
C LEU A 80 -1.84 10.79 31.07
N ALA A 81 -2.45 9.71 30.60
CA ALA A 81 -3.21 9.70 29.35
C ALA A 81 -4.36 10.72 29.39
N PHE A 82 -5.14 10.73 30.49
CA PHE A 82 -6.20 11.71 30.70
C PHE A 82 -5.67 13.13 30.86
N THR A 83 -4.57 13.32 31.59
CA THR A 83 -3.95 14.64 31.75
C THR A 83 -3.50 15.19 30.39
N GLY A 84 -2.85 14.35 29.57
CA GLY A 84 -2.48 14.71 28.19
C GLY A 84 -3.69 15.12 27.35
N ALA A 85 -4.79 14.37 27.44
CA ALA A 85 -6.05 14.69 26.79
C ALA A 85 -6.63 16.03 27.27
N ILE A 86 -6.63 16.25 28.59
CA ILE A 86 -7.11 17.51 29.18
C ILE A 86 -6.26 18.68 28.70
N ILE A 87 -4.94 18.56 28.71
CA ILE A 87 -4.05 19.60 28.18
C ILE A 87 -4.40 19.90 26.71
N ALA A 88 -4.58 18.88 25.87
CA ALA A 88 -4.97 19.05 24.48
C ALA A 88 -6.34 19.70 24.29
N ARG A 89 -7.22 19.60 25.30
CA ARG A 89 -8.52 20.28 25.29
C ARG A 89 -8.38 21.80 25.45
N PHE A 90 -7.42 22.24 26.23
CA PHE A 90 -7.22 23.68 26.51
C PHE A 90 -6.15 24.29 25.60
N VAL A 91 -5.08 23.56 25.30
CA VAL A 91 -3.99 24.02 24.42
C VAL A 91 -4.25 23.48 23.01
N TYR A 92 -4.47 24.40 22.06
CA TYR A 92 -4.83 24.00 20.69
C TYR A 92 -4.02 24.78 19.66
N PHE A 93 -3.14 24.05 19.00
CA PHE A 93 -2.39 24.54 17.85
C PHE A 93 -3.11 24.18 16.54
N LYS A 94 -3.06 25.07 15.56
CA LYS A 94 -3.69 24.88 14.24
C LYS A 94 -2.68 25.05 13.11
N GLY A 95 -3.00 24.42 11.97
CA GLY A 95 -2.25 24.60 10.72
C GLY A 95 -0.81 24.12 10.81
N LYS A 96 0.09 24.77 10.10
CA LYS A 96 1.50 24.36 9.97
C LYS A 96 2.23 24.20 11.31
N THR A 97 1.88 25.01 12.32
CA THR A 97 2.47 24.89 13.66
C THR A 97 2.09 23.56 14.31
N TRP A 98 0.84 23.12 14.13
CA TRP A 98 0.42 21.84 14.64
C TRP A 98 1.13 20.68 13.92
N ASP A 99 1.19 20.72 12.57
CA ASP A 99 1.85 19.68 11.78
C ASP A 99 3.31 19.50 12.21
N TYR A 100 3.99 20.62 12.50
CA TYR A 100 5.36 20.62 13.02
C TYR A 100 5.44 19.97 14.42
N VAL A 101 4.61 20.40 15.36
CA VAL A 101 4.59 19.87 16.74
C VAL A 101 4.23 18.39 16.75
N GLN A 102 3.26 17.97 15.94
CA GLN A 102 2.86 16.57 15.81
C GLN A 102 4.01 15.71 15.30
N SER A 103 4.61 16.09 14.17
CA SER A 103 5.68 15.30 13.54
C SER A 103 6.90 15.15 14.45
N HIS A 104 7.29 16.21 15.17
CA HIS A 104 8.41 16.16 16.09
C HIS A 104 8.05 15.42 17.39
N GLY A 105 6.84 15.61 17.89
CA GLY A 105 6.34 14.90 19.06
C GLY A 105 6.23 13.39 18.80
N ASP A 106 5.64 12.97 17.70
CA ASP A 106 5.57 11.57 17.28
C ASP A 106 6.98 10.96 17.13
N ALA A 107 7.95 11.71 16.58
CA ALA A 107 9.32 11.25 16.44
C ALA A 107 10.02 11.03 17.79
N VAL A 108 9.84 11.95 18.74
CA VAL A 108 10.39 11.81 20.11
C VAL A 108 9.80 10.59 20.79
N VAL A 109 8.47 10.47 20.80
CA VAL A 109 7.80 9.35 21.48
C VAL A 109 8.13 8.02 20.83
N SER A 110 8.11 7.94 19.50
CA SER A 110 8.48 6.73 18.77
C SER A 110 9.91 6.29 19.09
N ALA A 111 10.84 7.23 19.20
CA ALA A 111 12.23 6.95 19.56
C ALA A 111 12.36 6.41 20.99
N LEU A 112 11.71 7.04 21.97
CA LEU A 112 11.70 6.59 23.36
C LEU A 112 11.06 5.22 23.51
N TRP A 113 9.93 5.00 22.87
CA TRP A 113 9.19 3.73 22.97
C TRP A 113 9.83 2.59 22.19
N ALA A 114 10.59 2.86 21.13
CA ALA A 114 11.40 1.85 20.48
C ALA A 114 12.47 1.28 21.44
N SER A 115 13.10 2.15 22.23
CA SER A 115 14.07 1.75 23.25
C SER A 115 13.42 0.99 24.40
N THR A 116 12.33 1.52 24.98
CA THR A 116 11.65 0.86 26.11
C THR A 116 11.05 -0.48 25.72
N GLY A 117 10.54 -0.60 24.48
CA GLY A 117 10.02 -1.86 23.95
C GLY A 117 11.09 -2.93 23.81
N ALA A 118 12.24 -2.59 23.23
CA ALA A 118 13.38 -3.49 23.08
C ALA A 118 13.96 -3.85 24.46
N LEU A 119 14.15 -2.86 25.34
CA LEU A 119 14.67 -3.06 26.70
C LEU A 119 13.80 -4.02 27.51
N LYS A 120 12.49 -3.84 27.50
CA LYS A 120 11.56 -4.73 28.22
C LYS A 120 11.63 -6.15 27.68
N ALA A 121 11.75 -6.32 26.37
CA ALA A 121 11.90 -7.63 25.73
C ALA A 121 13.22 -8.32 26.15
N ILE A 122 14.32 -7.58 26.21
CA ILE A 122 15.63 -8.06 26.71
C ILE A 122 15.49 -8.51 28.16
N ALA A 123 14.88 -7.70 29.04
CA ALA A 123 14.69 -8.00 30.45
C ALA A 123 13.90 -9.29 30.69
N TYR A 124 13.00 -9.66 29.76
CA TYR A 124 12.29 -10.94 29.81
C TYR A 124 12.98 -12.07 29.04
N GLY A 125 14.20 -11.86 28.57
CA GLY A 125 15.01 -12.87 27.86
C GLY A 125 14.47 -13.30 26.50
N LEU A 126 13.80 -12.41 25.79
CA LEU A 126 13.32 -12.72 24.44
C LEU A 126 14.50 -12.82 23.45
N PRO A 127 14.39 -13.65 22.39
CA PRO A 127 15.39 -13.74 21.34
C PRO A 127 15.55 -12.43 20.56
N PHE A 128 16.63 -12.31 19.79
CA PHE A 128 17.04 -11.11 19.05
C PHE A 128 15.92 -10.49 18.19
N ILE A 129 15.28 -11.29 17.30
CA ILE A 129 14.22 -10.78 16.41
C ILE A 129 12.99 -10.30 17.17
N PRO A 130 12.43 -11.06 18.15
CA PRO A 130 11.36 -10.57 19.00
C PRO A 130 11.69 -9.27 19.73
N CYS A 131 12.93 -9.05 20.21
CA CYS A 131 13.31 -7.78 20.83
C CYS A 131 13.20 -6.60 19.87
N ILE A 132 13.62 -6.75 18.60
CA ILE A 132 13.44 -5.72 17.59
C ILE A 132 11.95 -5.47 17.33
N MET A 133 11.16 -6.54 17.17
CA MET A 133 9.71 -6.43 16.94
C MET A 133 9.00 -5.71 18.10
N MET A 134 9.38 -5.98 19.35
CA MET A 134 8.82 -5.29 20.51
C MET A 134 9.14 -3.80 20.50
N GLY A 135 10.36 -3.43 20.12
CA GLY A 135 10.72 -2.03 19.91
C GLY A 135 9.82 -1.35 18.87
N VAL A 136 9.66 -1.98 17.71
CA VAL A 136 8.83 -1.45 16.60
C VAL A 136 7.36 -1.36 17.01
N PHE A 137 6.78 -2.43 17.57
CA PHE A 137 5.36 -2.44 17.95
C PHE A 137 5.04 -1.46 19.08
N THR A 138 5.96 -1.27 20.03
CA THR A 138 5.77 -0.27 21.07
C THR A 138 5.79 1.14 20.49
N ALA A 139 6.75 1.41 19.60
CA ALA A 139 6.92 2.72 18.96
C ALA A 139 5.76 3.12 18.07
N THR A 140 5.20 2.18 17.32
CA THR A 140 4.20 2.45 16.27
C THR A 140 2.77 2.07 16.64
N GLY A 141 2.60 1.17 17.61
CA GLY A 141 1.29 0.58 17.93
C GLY A 141 0.24 1.59 18.37
N GLY A 142 0.60 2.57 19.21
CA GLY A 142 -0.33 3.60 19.65
C GLY A 142 -0.84 4.48 18.53
N SER A 143 0.07 4.96 17.68
CA SER A 143 -0.29 5.75 16.49
C SER A 143 -1.11 4.94 15.47
N MET A 144 -0.78 3.66 15.29
CA MET A 144 -1.51 2.76 14.39
C MET A 144 -2.94 2.53 14.86
N ILE A 145 -3.16 2.19 16.14
CA ILE A 145 -4.52 2.03 16.69
C ILE A 145 -5.30 3.34 16.59
N ARG A 146 -4.69 4.47 16.94
CA ARG A 146 -5.28 5.80 16.81
C ARG A 146 -5.76 6.06 15.37
N ASP A 147 -4.88 5.86 14.40
CA ASP A 147 -5.18 6.16 13.00
C ASP A 147 -6.28 5.25 12.45
N ILE A 148 -6.26 3.95 12.76
CA ILE A 148 -7.35 3.01 12.41
C ILE A 148 -8.67 3.43 13.06
N ALA A 149 -8.66 3.76 14.36
CA ALA A 149 -9.85 4.19 15.07
C ALA A 149 -10.44 5.50 14.50
N MET A 150 -9.60 6.35 13.90
CA MET A 150 -10.00 7.58 13.22
C MET A 150 -10.35 7.38 11.74
N GLY A 151 -10.33 6.15 11.22
CA GLY A 151 -10.59 5.87 9.81
C GLY A 151 -9.51 6.45 8.88
N ARG A 152 -8.26 6.52 9.34
CA ARG A 152 -7.11 6.98 8.54
C ARG A 152 -6.21 5.79 8.22
N GLU A 153 -5.54 5.87 7.09
CA GLU A 153 -4.43 4.96 6.81
C GLU A 153 -3.31 5.22 7.82
N PRO A 154 -2.86 4.19 8.58
CA PRO A 154 -1.79 4.36 9.54
C PRO A 154 -0.49 4.83 8.87
N ALA A 155 0.22 5.77 9.52
CA ALA A 155 1.47 6.32 9.01
C ALA A 155 2.60 5.26 8.81
N VAL A 156 2.40 4.05 9.32
CA VAL A 156 3.31 2.90 9.14
C VAL A 156 3.19 2.32 7.72
N PHE A 157 2.03 2.48 7.08
CA PHE A 157 1.73 1.97 5.74
C PHE A 157 1.72 3.10 4.71
N GLY A 158 1.94 2.73 3.45
CA GLY A 158 1.81 3.68 2.36
C GLY A 158 3.00 4.61 2.16
N ASP A 159 2.75 5.71 1.46
CA ASP A 159 3.76 6.67 0.96
C ASP A 159 4.15 7.68 2.05
N ASN A 160 4.60 7.19 3.20
CA ASN A 160 4.87 7.99 4.39
C ASN A 160 6.35 8.04 4.75
N THR A 161 6.68 8.97 5.64
CA THR A 161 8.02 9.05 6.26
C THR A 161 8.31 7.75 7.00
N PRO A 162 9.50 7.16 6.84
CA PRO A 162 9.83 5.88 7.47
C PRO A 162 9.86 6.01 9.00
N THR A 163 8.91 5.38 9.69
CA THR A 163 8.86 5.33 11.16
C THR A 163 9.41 4.01 11.69
N VAL A 164 9.23 2.93 10.95
CA VAL A 164 9.69 1.59 11.31
C VAL A 164 11.22 1.49 11.25
N ILE A 165 11.85 2.04 10.21
CA ILE A 165 13.33 1.96 10.02
C ILE A 165 14.08 2.59 11.19
N PRO A 166 13.76 3.82 11.65
CA PRO A 166 14.35 4.40 12.85
C PRO A 166 14.11 3.58 14.10
N ALA A 167 12.92 3.00 14.28
CA ALA A 167 12.61 2.15 15.44
C ALA A 167 13.44 0.85 15.44
N VAL A 168 13.64 0.23 14.27
CA VAL A 168 14.54 -0.92 14.10
C VAL A 168 15.98 -0.52 14.44
N ALA A 169 16.45 0.62 13.94
CA ALA A 169 17.80 1.10 14.23
C ALA A 169 18.00 1.35 15.75
N CYS A 170 17.02 1.94 16.44
CA CYS A 170 17.00 2.07 17.88
C CYS A 170 17.15 0.72 18.59
N ALA A 171 16.29 -0.24 18.24
CA ALA A 171 16.31 -1.56 18.84
C ALA A 171 17.66 -2.27 18.62
N LEU A 172 18.26 -2.13 17.45
CA LEU A 172 19.59 -2.69 17.14
C LEU A 172 20.69 -2.05 17.99
N VAL A 173 20.63 -0.73 18.23
CA VAL A 173 21.59 -0.03 19.12
C VAL A 173 21.45 -0.54 20.56
N VAL A 174 20.22 -0.70 21.06
CA VAL A 174 19.95 -1.21 22.41
C VAL A 174 20.45 -2.65 22.55
N LEU A 175 20.16 -3.52 21.59
CA LEU A 175 20.62 -4.92 21.57
C LEU A 175 22.13 -5.04 21.44
N GLY A 176 22.75 -4.21 20.61
CA GLY A 176 24.21 -4.17 20.47
C GLY A 176 24.91 -3.75 21.78
N ALA A 177 24.33 -2.77 22.46
CA ALA A 177 24.81 -2.31 23.78
C ALA A 177 24.63 -3.37 24.85
N ASP A 178 23.53 -4.12 24.85
CA ASP A 178 23.30 -5.26 25.74
C ASP A 178 24.37 -6.34 25.54
N ALA A 179 24.60 -6.74 24.29
CA ALA A 179 25.63 -7.74 23.94
C ALA A 179 27.05 -7.36 24.37
N THR A 180 27.34 -6.06 24.49
CA THR A 180 28.66 -5.54 24.91
C THR A 180 28.74 -5.19 26.39
N GLY A 181 27.63 -5.35 27.14
CA GLY A 181 27.56 -5.02 28.57
C GLY A 181 27.40 -3.52 28.87
N PHE A 182 27.13 -2.69 27.86
CA PHE A 182 26.93 -1.25 27.99
C PHE A 182 25.46 -0.84 27.79
N LEU A 183 24.54 -1.63 28.32
CA LEU A 183 23.08 -1.45 28.10
C LEU A 183 22.58 -0.03 28.42
N ALA A 184 23.08 0.59 29.51
CA ALA A 184 22.69 1.95 29.89
C ALA A 184 22.97 2.99 28.78
N TYR A 185 24.11 2.88 28.10
CA TYR A 185 24.42 3.74 26.96
C TYR A 185 23.53 3.44 25.75
N GLY A 186 23.18 2.19 25.52
CA GLY A 186 22.27 1.78 24.46
C GLY A 186 20.88 2.39 24.60
N VAL A 187 20.36 2.39 25.84
CA VAL A 187 19.04 2.97 26.18
C VAL A 187 18.99 4.49 25.96
N ILE A 188 20.14 5.18 26.08
CA ILE A 188 20.25 6.62 25.83
C ILE A 188 20.51 6.90 24.33
N LEU A 189 21.46 6.18 23.72
CA LEU A 189 21.86 6.43 22.33
C LEU A 189 20.83 5.95 21.32
N GLY A 190 20.13 4.83 21.61
CA GLY A 190 19.11 4.28 20.74
C GLY A 190 18.03 5.31 20.35
N PRO A 191 17.36 5.95 21.32
CA PRO A 191 16.40 7.02 21.03
C PRO A 191 16.99 8.19 20.26
N ILE A 192 18.22 8.60 20.55
CA ILE A 192 18.90 9.70 19.83
C ILE A 192 19.07 9.32 18.35
N VAL A 193 19.58 8.12 18.07
CA VAL A 193 19.75 7.62 16.71
C VAL A 193 18.41 7.55 15.99
N SER A 194 17.37 7.00 16.62
CA SER A 194 16.03 6.93 16.04
C SER A 194 15.45 8.32 15.74
N PHE A 195 15.54 9.24 16.70
CA PHE A 195 15.06 10.61 16.52
C PHE A 195 15.77 11.30 15.37
N VAL A 196 17.10 11.24 15.31
CA VAL A 196 17.91 11.86 14.24
C VAL A 196 17.54 11.27 12.89
N LEU A 197 17.42 9.94 12.77
CA LEU A 197 17.01 9.29 11.52
C LEU A 197 15.60 9.71 11.08
N THR A 198 14.66 9.80 12.02
CA THR A 198 13.29 10.25 11.73
C THR A 198 13.30 11.72 11.25
N MET A 199 14.05 12.59 11.92
CA MET A 199 14.16 14.01 11.54
C MET A 199 14.82 14.18 10.17
N LEU A 200 15.89 13.45 9.90
CA LEU A 200 16.51 13.41 8.58
C LEU A 200 15.52 12.95 7.50
N GLY A 201 14.75 11.91 7.80
CA GLY A 201 13.69 11.44 6.90
C GLY A 201 12.65 12.53 6.58
N ILE A 202 12.20 13.26 7.60
CA ILE A 202 11.24 14.37 7.44
C ILE A 202 11.85 15.52 6.64
N TRP A 203 13.08 15.96 6.96
CA TRP A 203 13.72 17.13 6.33
C TRP A 203 14.17 16.85 4.89
N VAL A 204 14.66 15.64 4.61
CA VAL A 204 15.04 15.24 3.25
C VAL A 204 13.80 14.88 2.42
N GLY A 205 12.63 14.72 3.06
CA GLY A 205 11.41 14.28 2.39
C GLY A 205 11.47 12.82 1.94
N TRP A 206 12.23 11.98 2.66
CA TRP A 206 12.34 10.57 2.36
C TRP A 206 11.00 9.88 2.59
N ARG A 207 10.46 9.30 1.52
CA ARG A 207 9.22 8.53 1.56
C ARG A 207 9.49 7.11 1.08
N ILE A 208 8.85 6.15 1.71
CA ILE A 208 8.89 4.77 1.25
C ILE A 208 7.75 4.61 0.24
N PRO A 209 8.04 4.29 -1.04
CA PRO A 209 7.00 4.17 -2.05
C PRO A 209 6.02 3.04 -1.69
N ALA A 210 4.71 3.34 -1.74
CA ALA A 210 3.65 2.38 -1.44
C ALA A 210 3.56 1.25 -2.46
N ARG A 211 3.94 1.52 -3.71
CA ARG A 211 3.94 0.53 -4.79
C ARG A 211 5.28 -0.19 -4.84
N GLN A 212 5.27 -1.44 -4.44
CA GLN A 212 6.39 -2.35 -4.67
C GLN A 212 6.21 -3.03 -6.02
N GLU A 213 6.74 -2.40 -7.08
CA GLU A 213 6.82 -3.03 -8.41
C GLU A 213 7.99 -4.01 -8.51
N TRP A 214 8.75 -4.17 -7.41
CA TRP A 214 9.93 -5.02 -7.41
C TRP A 214 9.56 -6.49 -7.23
N ALA A 215 9.41 -7.19 -8.35
CA ALA A 215 9.22 -8.65 -8.39
C ALA A 215 10.42 -9.31 -9.10
N PRO A 216 11.62 -9.37 -8.46
CA PRO A 216 12.86 -9.79 -9.13
C PRO A 216 12.77 -11.19 -9.71
N VAL A 217 11.96 -12.08 -9.15
CA VAL A 217 11.77 -13.44 -9.66
C VAL A 217 10.95 -13.42 -10.95
N ASN A 218 9.88 -12.66 -11.02
CA ASN A 218 9.06 -12.53 -12.21
C ASN A 218 9.79 -11.77 -13.32
N ASP A 219 10.50 -10.69 -12.96
CA ASP A 219 11.29 -9.90 -13.91
C ASP A 219 12.43 -10.72 -14.48
N THR A 220 13.12 -11.51 -13.65
CA THR A 220 14.18 -12.41 -14.10
C THR A 220 13.62 -13.52 -15.00
N ALA A 221 12.48 -14.11 -14.65
CA ALA A 221 11.79 -15.12 -15.48
C ALA A 221 11.33 -14.53 -16.82
N ALA A 222 10.74 -13.33 -16.81
CA ALA A 222 10.37 -12.62 -18.03
C ALA A 222 11.59 -12.29 -18.90
N TYR A 223 12.69 -11.84 -18.29
CA TYR A 223 13.94 -11.57 -19.00
C TYR A 223 14.57 -12.82 -19.62
N VAL A 224 14.56 -13.94 -18.89
CA VAL A 224 15.03 -15.25 -19.39
C VAL A 224 14.15 -15.74 -20.54
N MET A 225 12.81 -15.60 -20.44
CA MET A 225 11.89 -15.93 -21.53
C MET A 225 12.13 -15.09 -22.78
N VAL A 226 12.33 -13.78 -22.63
CA VAL A 226 12.65 -12.89 -23.76
C VAL A 226 13.99 -13.25 -24.39
N MET A 227 15.02 -13.54 -23.57
CA MET A 227 16.32 -13.99 -24.05
C MET A 227 16.22 -15.36 -24.74
N ALA A 228 15.49 -16.32 -24.20
CA ALA A 228 15.26 -17.61 -24.81
C ALA A 228 14.56 -17.49 -26.16
N ARG A 229 13.47 -16.69 -26.26
CA ARG A 229 12.80 -16.37 -27.52
C ARG A 229 13.73 -15.70 -28.52
N LYS A 230 14.58 -14.77 -28.05
CA LYS A 230 15.55 -14.08 -28.92
C LYS A 230 16.64 -15.01 -29.43
N ALA A 231 17.11 -15.94 -28.58
CA ALA A 231 18.06 -17.00 -28.96
C ALA A 231 17.44 -18.00 -29.95
N GLU A 232 16.20 -18.42 -29.70
CA GLU A 232 15.44 -19.30 -30.60
C GLU A 232 15.22 -18.66 -31.98
N ASN A 233 14.82 -17.38 -32.02
CA ASN A 233 14.65 -16.64 -33.26
C ASN A 233 15.97 -16.45 -34.00
N LYS A 234 17.10 -16.18 -33.28
CA LYS A 234 18.43 -16.16 -33.90
C LYS A 234 18.84 -17.54 -34.42
N GLY A 235 18.62 -18.60 -33.63
CA GLY A 235 18.90 -19.98 -34.06
C GLY A 235 18.10 -20.38 -35.30
N ARG A 236 16.82 -20.03 -35.35
CA ARG A 236 15.95 -20.25 -36.54
C ARG A 236 16.40 -19.42 -37.74
N ALA A 237 16.90 -18.18 -37.56
CA ALA A 237 17.42 -17.35 -38.63
C ALA A 237 18.73 -17.88 -39.20
N VAL A 238 19.64 -18.36 -38.34
CA VAL A 238 20.88 -19.00 -38.74
C VAL A 238 20.61 -20.35 -39.43
N GLY A 239 19.70 -21.15 -38.86
CA GLY A 239 19.27 -22.42 -39.47
C GLY A 239 18.69 -22.21 -40.88
N ARG A 240 17.90 -21.16 -41.09
CA ARG A 240 17.35 -20.80 -42.40
C ARG A 240 18.42 -20.34 -43.41
N ARG A 241 19.51 -19.72 -42.95
CA ARG A 241 20.66 -19.31 -43.82
C ARG A 241 21.51 -20.49 -44.24
N LEU A 242 21.60 -21.52 -43.42
CA LEU A 242 22.39 -22.73 -43.67
C LEU A 242 21.58 -23.83 -44.38
N GLU A 243 20.28 -23.60 -44.61
CA GLU A 243 19.39 -24.58 -45.21
C GLU A 243 19.69 -24.78 -46.72
N PRO A 244 19.95 -26.02 -47.17
CA PRO A 244 20.17 -26.29 -48.60
C PRO A 244 18.98 -25.86 -49.46
N THR A 245 19.24 -25.34 -50.63
CA THR A 245 18.23 -24.79 -51.55
C THR A 245 17.08 -25.78 -51.89
N LYS A 246 17.41 -27.09 -51.94
CA LYS A 246 16.43 -28.17 -52.17
C LYS A 246 15.43 -28.33 -51.01
N LEU A 247 15.91 -28.20 -49.77
CA LEU A 247 15.08 -28.29 -48.56
C LEU A 247 14.19 -27.06 -48.42
N ARG A 248 14.71 -25.89 -48.77
CA ARG A 248 13.94 -24.63 -48.81
C ARG A 248 12.77 -24.69 -49.81
N ALA A 249 13.05 -25.19 -51.02
CA ALA A 249 12.02 -25.36 -52.03
C ALA A 249 10.95 -26.39 -51.64
N TRP A 250 11.35 -27.51 -51.02
CA TRP A 250 10.42 -28.54 -50.53
C TRP A 250 9.52 -27.96 -49.42
N ARG A 251 10.08 -27.23 -48.44
CA ARG A 251 9.32 -26.60 -47.38
C ARG A 251 8.36 -25.54 -47.89
N HIS A 252 8.78 -24.74 -48.86
CA HIS A 252 7.93 -23.73 -49.51
C HIS A 252 6.71 -24.39 -50.19
N ASN A 253 6.93 -25.47 -50.92
CA ASN A 253 5.87 -26.26 -51.52
C ASN A 253 4.91 -26.90 -50.51
N GLN A 254 5.42 -27.40 -49.35
CA GLN A 254 4.58 -27.94 -48.31
C GLN A 254 3.75 -26.87 -47.62
N MET A 255 4.31 -25.69 -47.40
CA MET A 255 3.61 -24.55 -46.79
C MET A 255 2.52 -24.01 -47.69
N GLU A 256 2.81 -23.92 -49.00
CA GLU A 256 1.85 -23.52 -50.03
C GLU A 256 0.66 -24.49 -50.13
N LYS A 257 0.93 -25.81 -50.11
CA LYS A 257 -0.12 -26.82 -50.08
C LYS A 257 -0.93 -26.79 -48.76
N ALA A 258 -0.29 -26.49 -47.63
CA ALA A 258 -0.98 -26.35 -46.37
C ALA A 258 -1.89 -25.12 -46.34
N LEU A 259 -1.42 -24.00 -46.93
CA LEU A 259 -2.19 -22.78 -47.07
C LEU A 259 -3.40 -22.97 -48.00
N GLN A 260 -3.19 -23.61 -49.15
CA GLN A 260 -4.28 -23.94 -50.06
C GLN A 260 -5.36 -24.81 -49.41
N ARG A 261 -4.96 -25.84 -48.64
CA ARG A 261 -5.91 -26.70 -47.91
C ARG A 261 -6.63 -25.93 -46.79
N ARG A 262 -6.03 -24.93 -46.22
CA ARG A 262 -6.66 -24.07 -45.20
C ARG A 262 -7.66 -23.12 -45.87
N ILE A 263 -7.28 -22.47 -46.94
CA ILE A 263 -8.17 -21.62 -47.75
C ILE A 263 -9.37 -22.42 -48.26
N GLU A 264 -9.14 -23.62 -48.83
CA GLU A 264 -10.25 -24.51 -49.25
C GLU A 264 -11.20 -24.90 -48.12
N ARG A 265 -10.66 -25.14 -46.91
CA ARG A 265 -11.50 -25.41 -45.75
C ARG A 265 -12.30 -24.21 -45.29
N GLU A 266 -11.70 -23.01 -45.30
CA GLU A 266 -12.37 -21.77 -44.93
C GLU A 266 -13.43 -21.38 -45.98
N VAL A 267 -13.14 -21.56 -47.28
CA VAL A 267 -14.12 -21.36 -48.36
C VAL A 267 -15.28 -22.35 -48.27
N ARG A 268 -15.00 -23.64 -47.92
CA ARG A 268 -16.07 -24.61 -47.71
C ARG A 268 -16.88 -24.34 -46.43
N ALA A 269 -16.23 -23.83 -45.36
CA ALA A 269 -16.91 -23.42 -44.14
C ALA A 269 -17.72 -22.11 -44.38
N GLY A 270 -17.20 -21.19 -45.18
CA GLY A 270 -17.89 -19.95 -45.58
C GLY A 270 -19.13 -20.27 -46.44
N LYS A 271 -19.02 -21.22 -47.39
CA LYS A 271 -20.19 -21.69 -48.15
C LYS A 271 -21.26 -22.38 -47.26
N ARG A 272 -20.86 -23.17 -46.28
CA ARG A 272 -21.81 -23.73 -45.32
C ARG A 272 -22.44 -22.70 -44.39
N ARG A 273 -21.72 -21.58 -44.11
CA ARG A 273 -22.27 -20.45 -43.33
C ARG A 273 -23.13 -19.53 -44.20
N ALA A 274 -22.84 -19.42 -45.50
CA ALA A 274 -23.68 -18.65 -46.41
C ALA A 274 -25.02 -19.35 -46.74
N ASP A 275 -25.05 -20.72 -46.65
CA ASP A 275 -26.30 -21.48 -46.74
C ASP A 275 -27.13 -21.47 -45.46
N ALA A 276 -26.51 -21.09 -44.32
CA ALA A 276 -27.21 -20.82 -43.05
C ALA A 276 -27.34 -19.29 -42.97
N THR A 277 -28.47 -18.82 -43.48
CA THR A 277 -28.90 -17.43 -43.54
C THR A 277 -28.62 -16.60 -42.30
N ILE A 278 -27.40 -16.09 -42.16
CA ILE A 278 -27.10 -14.97 -41.28
C ILE A 278 -26.72 -13.85 -42.21
N ASP A 279 -27.61 -12.87 -42.35
CA ASP A 279 -27.36 -11.66 -43.13
C ASP A 279 -26.21 -10.87 -42.45
N ALA A 280 -25.11 -10.67 -43.16
CA ALA A 280 -23.96 -9.92 -42.65
C ALA A 280 -24.35 -8.49 -42.23
N SER A 281 -25.44 -7.95 -42.75
CA SER A 281 -26.02 -6.67 -42.36
C SER A 281 -26.58 -6.72 -40.93
N GLU A 282 -27.26 -7.79 -40.56
CA GLU A 282 -27.85 -7.99 -39.22
C GLU A 282 -26.78 -8.17 -38.13
N PHE A 283 -25.62 -8.77 -38.48
CA PHE A 283 -24.47 -8.84 -37.57
C PHE A 283 -23.82 -7.48 -37.34
N LEU A 284 -23.64 -6.70 -38.41
CA LEU A 284 -23.10 -5.35 -38.34
C LEU A 284 -24.01 -4.41 -37.57
N ASP A 285 -25.32 -4.57 -37.69
CA ASP A 285 -26.30 -3.74 -36.97
C ASP A 285 -26.26 -4.07 -35.45
N SER A 286 -26.21 -5.35 -35.06
CA SER A 286 -26.08 -5.75 -33.65
C SER A 286 -24.74 -5.31 -33.05
N PHE A 287 -23.67 -5.34 -33.81
CA PHE A 287 -22.35 -4.88 -33.36
C PHE A 287 -22.32 -3.35 -33.16
N ASN A 288 -22.92 -2.59 -34.09
CA ASN A 288 -22.99 -1.14 -33.94
C ASN A 288 -23.87 -0.71 -32.77
N GLU A 289 -24.94 -1.46 -32.45
CA GLU A 289 -25.80 -1.23 -31.29
C GLU A 289 -25.08 -1.45 -29.98
N GLU A 290 -24.29 -2.52 -29.84
CA GLU A 290 -23.48 -2.83 -28.64
C GLU A 290 -22.39 -1.78 -28.40
N VAL A 291 -21.70 -1.35 -29.45
CA VAL A 291 -20.70 -0.27 -29.39
C VAL A 291 -21.34 1.06 -28.97
N ALA A 292 -22.57 1.34 -29.43
CA ALA A 292 -23.30 2.53 -29.03
C ALA A 292 -23.74 2.48 -27.56
N GLU A 293 -24.19 1.33 -27.06
CA GLU A 293 -24.55 1.15 -25.64
C GLU A 293 -23.32 1.31 -24.73
N MET A 294 -22.19 0.68 -25.05
CA MET A 294 -20.95 0.83 -24.26
C MET A 294 -20.45 2.28 -24.27
N SER A 295 -20.58 2.99 -25.38
CA SER A 295 -20.18 4.39 -25.44
C SER A 295 -21.07 5.29 -24.59
N ALA A 296 -22.37 4.99 -24.52
CA ALA A 296 -23.34 5.70 -23.66
C ALA A 296 -23.05 5.43 -22.16
N GLU A 297 -22.73 4.18 -21.78
CA GLU A 297 -22.32 3.84 -20.43
C GLU A 297 -21.03 4.56 -20.00
N MET A 298 -20.04 4.62 -20.87
CA MET A 298 -18.79 5.35 -20.62
C MET A 298 -19.01 6.86 -20.50
N ALA A 299 -19.88 7.44 -21.31
CA ALA A 299 -20.24 8.85 -21.22
C ALA A 299 -21.01 9.16 -19.92
N ALA A 300 -21.91 8.27 -19.50
CA ALA A 300 -22.65 8.40 -18.22
C ALA A 300 -21.71 8.26 -17.01
N ALA A 301 -20.75 7.33 -17.04
CA ALA A 301 -19.75 7.18 -15.99
C ALA A 301 -18.83 8.42 -15.88
N SER A 302 -18.44 9.01 -17.01
CA SER A 302 -17.66 10.25 -17.06
C SER A 302 -18.44 11.45 -16.52
N SER A 303 -19.75 11.54 -16.81
CA SER A 303 -20.64 12.60 -16.29
C SER A 303 -20.83 12.50 -14.77
N ASN A 304 -20.97 11.30 -14.23
CA ASN A 304 -21.09 11.07 -12.78
C ASN A 304 -19.78 11.37 -12.02
N ALA A 305 -18.63 11.16 -12.64
CA ALA A 305 -17.33 11.53 -12.05
C ALA A 305 -17.12 13.06 -11.98
N HIS A 306 -17.79 13.85 -12.84
CA HIS A 306 -17.71 15.31 -12.81
C HIS A 306 -18.66 15.96 -11.83
N SER A 307 -19.73 15.28 -11.38
CA SER A 307 -20.67 15.82 -10.40
C SER A 307 -20.18 15.74 -8.94
N ASP A 308 -19.16 14.92 -8.66
CA ASP A 308 -18.62 14.75 -7.30
C ASP A 308 -17.45 15.71 -6.98
N PHE A 309 -16.92 16.44 -7.97
CA PHE A 309 -15.93 17.48 -7.78
C PHE A 309 -16.55 18.85 -8.10
N GLY A 310 -17.21 19.44 -7.09
CA GLY A 310 -17.65 20.82 -7.12
C GLY A 310 -16.49 21.80 -7.17
N VAL A 311 -15.95 22.05 -8.35
CA VAL A 311 -15.08 23.19 -8.63
C VAL A 311 -15.84 24.16 -9.51
N ASP A 312 -16.29 25.23 -8.87
CA ASP A 312 -16.85 26.41 -9.54
C ASP A 312 -15.75 27.13 -10.33
N LEU A 313 -15.74 26.97 -11.64
CA LEU A 313 -14.94 27.75 -12.57
C LEU A 313 -15.87 28.62 -13.42
N SER A 314 -16.39 29.66 -12.81
CA SER A 314 -16.93 30.81 -13.57
C SER A 314 -15.77 31.64 -14.12
N GLY A 315 -15.47 31.47 -15.40
CA GLY A 315 -14.57 32.36 -16.15
C GLY A 315 -13.78 31.61 -17.21
N ASP A 316 -14.32 31.38 -18.35
CA ASP A 316 -13.85 31.75 -19.67
C ASP A 316 -14.65 31.01 -20.75
N SER A 317 -15.26 31.84 -21.60
CA SER A 317 -15.97 31.44 -22.79
C SER A 317 -15.02 30.74 -23.78
N TYR A 318 -15.15 29.41 -23.92
CA TYR A 318 -14.65 28.70 -25.08
C TYR A 318 -15.81 28.24 -25.95
N ASP A 319 -15.69 28.58 -27.23
CA ASP A 319 -16.64 28.38 -28.34
C ASP A 319 -17.27 26.98 -28.34
N ALA A 320 -18.57 26.95 -28.13
CA ALA A 320 -19.43 25.78 -28.33
C ALA A 320 -19.75 25.66 -29.86
N GLN A 321 -18.79 25.19 -30.63
CA GLN A 321 -19.04 24.72 -32.02
C GLN A 321 -17.99 23.63 -32.33
N ASN A 322 -18.37 22.39 -32.08
CA ASN A 322 -17.97 21.10 -32.64
C ASN A 322 -17.96 20.01 -31.55
N SER A 323 -19.14 19.65 -31.05
CA SER A 323 -19.32 18.41 -30.29
C SER A 323 -20.00 17.35 -31.14
N GLU A 324 -19.38 16.97 -32.26
CA GLU A 324 -19.58 15.62 -32.78
C GLU A 324 -18.78 14.68 -31.87
N GLY A 325 -19.49 13.80 -31.16
CA GLY A 325 -18.86 12.74 -30.38
C GLY A 325 -17.93 11.88 -31.22
N PRO A 326 -16.98 11.17 -30.65
CA PRO A 326 -16.02 10.37 -31.39
C PRO A 326 -16.74 9.44 -32.38
N SER A 327 -16.25 9.35 -33.62
CA SER A 327 -16.84 8.49 -34.62
C SER A 327 -16.83 7.02 -34.17
N PRO A 328 -17.77 6.17 -34.65
CA PRO A 328 -17.79 4.74 -34.27
C PRO A 328 -16.46 4.01 -34.52
N ARG A 329 -15.68 4.47 -35.51
CA ARG A 329 -14.32 3.96 -35.78
C ARG A 329 -13.31 4.37 -34.70
N GLU A 330 -13.33 5.61 -34.25
CA GLU A 330 -12.44 6.09 -33.17
C GLU A 330 -12.77 5.44 -31.82
N LEU A 331 -14.06 5.15 -31.55
CA LEU A 331 -14.49 4.39 -30.40
C LEU A 331 -14.01 2.94 -30.46
N LEU A 332 -14.14 2.31 -31.62
CA LEU A 332 -13.65 0.95 -31.85
C LEU A 332 -12.13 0.87 -31.66
N ASP A 333 -11.37 1.81 -32.21
CA ASP A 333 -9.92 1.87 -32.04
C ASP A 333 -9.51 2.06 -30.59
N ARG A 334 -10.26 2.83 -29.79
CA ARG A 334 -10.06 2.98 -28.35
C ARG A 334 -10.38 1.71 -27.59
N ILE A 335 -11.46 1.02 -27.92
CA ILE A 335 -11.84 -0.26 -27.30
C ILE A 335 -10.79 -1.32 -27.61
N LEU A 336 -10.33 -1.42 -28.86
CA LEU A 336 -9.30 -2.37 -29.28
C LEU A 336 -7.90 -2.04 -28.71
N ALA A 337 -7.65 -0.80 -28.31
CA ALA A 337 -6.41 -0.40 -27.64
C ALA A 337 -6.38 -0.76 -26.14
N ASP A 338 -7.54 -1.03 -25.54
CA ASP A 338 -7.66 -1.45 -24.14
C ASP A 338 -8.06 -2.93 -24.07
N GLU A 339 -7.15 -3.77 -23.56
CA GLU A 339 -7.31 -5.22 -23.48
C GLU A 339 -8.55 -5.63 -22.66
N LYS A 340 -8.87 -4.89 -21.59
CA LYS A 340 -10.05 -5.15 -20.74
C LYS A 340 -11.36 -4.85 -21.46
N LEU A 341 -11.42 -3.73 -22.18
CA LEU A 341 -12.61 -3.34 -22.93
C LEU A 341 -12.84 -4.27 -24.12
N THR A 342 -11.76 -4.76 -24.73
CA THR A 342 -11.83 -5.76 -25.81
C THR A 342 -12.39 -7.09 -25.28
N ASP A 343 -11.90 -7.58 -24.15
CA ASP A 343 -12.39 -8.81 -23.54
C ASP A 343 -13.87 -8.69 -23.14
N GLU A 344 -14.28 -7.55 -22.57
CA GLU A 344 -15.67 -7.29 -22.19
C GLU A 344 -16.61 -7.23 -23.40
N LEU A 345 -16.16 -6.63 -24.50
CA LEU A 345 -16.92 -6.59 -25.75
C LEU A 345 -17.11 -8.01 -26.32
N VAL A 346 -16.03 -8.82 -26.32
CA VAL A 346 -16.07 -10.19 -26.78
C VAL A 346 -17.01 -11.05 -25.92
N GLU A 347 -16.98 -10.88 -24.61
CA GLU A 347 -17.85 -11.61 -23.66
C GLU A 347 -19.33 -11.26 -23.88
N LYS A 348 -19.66 -9.97 -24.02
CA LYS A 348 -21.03 -9.50 -24.31
C LYS A 348 -21.53 -10.02 -25.65
N LEU A 349 -20.72 -10.01 -26.70
CA LEU A 349 -21.06 -10.57 -27.99
C LEU A 349 -21.28 -12.09 -27.95
N MET A 350 -20.45 -12.84 -27.21
CA MET A 350 -20.61 -14.29 -27.01
C MET A 350 -21.91 -14.61 -26.27
N HIS A 351 -22.22 -13.87 -25.21
CA HIS A 351 -23.45 -14.07 -24.44
C HIS A 351 -24.72 -13.77 -25.26
N ARG A 352 -24.71 -12.75 -26.13
CA ARG A 352 -25.83 -12.51 -27.07
C ARG A 352 -25.99 -13.63 -28.09
N TYR A 353 -24.89 -14.20 -28.57
CA TYR A 353 -24.95 -15.34 -29.49
C TYR A 353 -25.49 -16.61 -28.86
N GLU A 354 -25.11 -16.95 -27.62
CA GLU A 354 -25.61 -18.11 -26.89
C GLU A 354 -27.10 -18.01 -26.55
N ASN A 355 -27.60 -16.80 -26.23
CA ASN A 355 -29.03 -16.60 -25.94
C ASN A 355 -29.94 -16.56 -27.20
N ARG A 356 -29.37 -16.58 -28.39
CA ARG A 356 -30.11 -16.55 -29.66
C ARG A 356 -30.42 -17.95 -30.20
N ASP A 357 -29.71 -18.97 -29.70
CA ASP A 357 -29.91 -20.41 -30.08
C ASP A 357 -30.82 -21.16 -29.12
N ASN A 358 -31.41 -20.48 -28.13
CA ASN A 358 -32.47 -20.96 -27.24
C ASN A 358 -33.80 -20.20 -27.52
#